data_6381baf8c1775fb76f983cf473fd3362
#
_entry.id   6381baf8c1775fb76f983cf473fd3362
#
_cell.length_a   1.000
_cell.length_b   1.000
_cell.length_c   1.000
_cell.angle_alpha   90.00
_cell.angle_beta   90.00
_cell.angle_gamma   90.00
#
_symmetry.space_group_name_H-M   'P 1'
#
loop_
_entity.id
_entity.type
_entity.pdbx_description
1 polymer ?
#
loop_
_entity_poly.entity_id
_entity_poly.type
_entity_poly.pdbx_seq_one_letter_code
_entity_poly.pdbx_strand_id
1 'polypeptide(L)'
;MVVGRDSVGAPDFTPQRPIVMIGPMAVGKSVIGAELARVLGLPFVDSDHKIVAKHGPVPRIFAARGEHHFRQLEAKAIADVLDSPDPAPVVLSLGGGAVLDSGTQQLLARATVVFLRAELDTVRERITRNTGRPLLAADPVATWERLAAIRGPVYARLADITLDVGHSNVPQLVERLIHLLAAESRKENL
;
A
#
# COMPACT_ATOMS: atom_id res chain seq x y z
N MET A 1 27.20 23.71 -23.44
CA MET A 1 26.05 22.96 -24.03
C MET A 1 25.31 22.37 -22.86
N VAL A 2 24.26 23.04 -22.40
CA VAL A 2 23.48 22.68 -21.23
C VAL A 2 22.44 21.66 -21.71
N VAL A 3 22.58 20.40 -21.27
CA VAL A 3 21.56 19.35 -21.52
C VAL A 3 20.32 19.73 -20.73
N GLY A 4 19.26 20.12 -21.44
CA GLY A 4 17.96 20.40 -20.87
C GLY A 4 17.46 19.16 -20.08
N ARG A 5 17.17 19.35 -18.80
CA ARG A 5 16.33 18.45 -18.04
C ARG A 5 14.92 18.61 -18.63
N ASP A 6 14.49 17.60 -19.39
CA ASP A 6 13.07 17.47 -19.71
C ASP A 6 12.34 17.32 -18.36
N SER A 7 11.78 18.44 -17.92
CA SER A 7 10.81 18.44 -16.84
C SER A 7 9.56 17.73 -17.39
N VAL A 8 9.40 16.46 -17.04
CA VAL A 8 8.10 15.82 -17.09
C VAL A 8 7.18 16.76 -16.31
N GLY A 9 6.27 17.42 -16.99
CA GLY A 9 5.36 18.39 -16.39
C GLY A 9 4.69 17.76 -15.17
N ALA A 10 4.63 18.51 -14.07
CA ALA A 10 3.90 18.09 -12.89
C ALA A 10 2.51 17.64 -13.34
N PRO A 11 2.03 16.46 -12.91
CA PRO A 11 0.73 15.98 -13.32
C PRO A 11 -0.34 16.99 -12.93
N ASP A 12 -1.22 17.29 -13.85
CA ASP A 12 -2.38 18.20 -13.65
C ASP A 12 -3.44 17.51 -12.77
N PHE A 13 -2.98 16.96 -11.64
CA PHE A 13 -3.77 16.19 -10.69
C PHE A 13 -3.34 16.49 -9.25
N THR A 14 -4.28 16.98 -8.46
CA THR A 14 -4.11 17.21 -7.03
C THR A 14 -5.11 16.36 -6.26
N PRO A 15 -4.66 15.33 -5.53
CA PRO A 15 -5.55 14.50 -4.71
C PRO A 15 -6.27 15.33 -3.66
N GLN A 16 -7.57 15.12 -3.52
CA GLN A 16 -8.39 15.74 -2.47
C GLN A 16 -8.56 14.83 -1.26
N ARG A 17 -8.32 13.54 -1.40
CA ARG A 17 -8.46 12.50 -0.37
C ARG A 17 -7.15 11.72 -0.21
N PRO A 18 -6.97 11.01 0.92
CA PRO A 18 -5.87 10.07 1.08
C PRO A 18 -5.85 9.03 -0.05
N ILE A 19 -4.65 8.65 -0.49
CA ILE A 19 -4.42 7.54 -1.42
C ILE A 19 -3.90 6.37 -0.60
N VAL A 20 -4.62 5.26 -0.57
CA VAL A 20 -4.26 4.09 0.23
C VAL A 20 -3.83 2.92 -0.64
N MET A 21 -2.59 2.47 -0.45
CA MET A 21 -1.99 1.35 -1.18
C MET A 21 -2.28 0.04 -0.46
N ILE A 22 -3.03 -0.87 -1.08
CA ILE A 22 -3.31 -2.22 -0.58
C ILE A 22 -2.77 -3.30 -1.52
N GLY A 23 -2.70 -4.53 -1.04
CA GLY A 23 -2.24 -5.68 -1.83
C GLY A 23 -1.32 -6.63 -1.06
N PRO A 24 -0.89 -7.73 -1.68
CA PRO A 24 -0.10 -8.76 -1.00
C PRO A 24 1.27 -8.26 -0.56
N MET A 25 1.94 -9.07 0.26
CA MET A 25 3.32 -8.81 0.68
C MET A 25 4.27 -8.80 -0.52
N ALA A 26 5.35 -8.02 -0.42
CA ALA A 26 6.43 -7.93 -1.41
C ALA A 26 6.02 -7.35 -2.79
N VAL A 27 4.78 -6.92 -2.99
CA VAL A 27 4.32 -6.31 -4.25
C VAL A 27 4.91 -4.92 -4.52
N GLY A 28 5.46 -4.26 -3.49
CA GLY A 28 6.15 -2.96 -3.64
C GLY A 28 5.36 -1.75 -3.14
N LYS A 29 4.30 -1.95 -2.33
CA LYS A 29 3.46 -0.86 -1.81
C LYS A 29 4.25 0.31 -1.22
N SER A 30 5.18 0.02 -0.31
CA SER A 30 5.97 1.06 0.37
C SER A 30 6.87 1.84 -0.60
N VAL A 31 7.51 1.14 -1.56
CA VAL A 31 8.43 1.79 -2.51
C VAL A 31 7.65 2.61 -3.54
N ILE A 32 6.58 2.04 -4.11
CA ILE A 32 5.72 2.72 -5.08
C ILE A 32 4.98 3.87 -4.41
N GLY A 33 4.45 3.66 -3.19
CA GLY A 33 3.76 4.70 -2.43
C GLY A 33 4.67 5.87 -2.05
N ALA A 34 5.89 5.60 -1.62
CA ALA A 34 6.86 6.66 -1.30
C ALA A 34 7.23 7.49 -2.53
N GLU A 35 7.45 6.84 -3.68
CA GLU A 35 7.75 7.56 -4.93
C GLU A 35 6.53 8.34 -5.44
N LEU A 36 5.33 7.76 -5.36
CA LEU A 36 4.09 8.48 -5.68
C LEU A 36 3.93 9.75 -4.82
N ALA A 37 4.11 9.61 -3.50
CA ALA A 37 4.04 10.74 -2.58
C ALA A 37 5.05 11.83 -2.92
N ARG A 38 6.30 11.43 -3.23
CA ARG A 38 7.36 12.36 -3.66
C ARG A 38 6.96 13.14 -4.93
N VAL A 39 6.42 12.45 -5.93
CA VAL A 39 6.02 13.08 -7.21
C VAL A 39 4.82 14.02 -7.01
N LEU A 40 3.86 13.64 -6.18
CA LEU A 40 2.67 14.45 -5.88
C LEU A 40 2.90 15.54 -4.82
N GLY A 41 4.07 15.59 -4.19
CA GLY A 41 4.35 16.53 -3.09
C GLY A 41 3.55 16.25 -1.82
N LEU A 42 3.14 15.00 -1.59
CA LEU A 42 2.34 14.56 -0.45
C LEU A 42 3.19 13.90 0.65
N PRO A 43 2.73 13.93 1.91
CA PRO A 43 3.29 13.08 2.95
C PRO A 43 3.14 11.59 2.59
N PHE A 44 4.13 10.78 3.01
CA PHE A 44 4.08 9.32 2.94
C PHE A 44 4.03 8.69 4.32
N VAL A 45 3.12 7.76 4.53
CA VAL A 45 3.00 6.97 5.75
C VAL A 45 2.99 5.48 5.41
N ASP A 46 3.79 4.68 6.11
CA ASP A 46 3.72 3.22 6.05
C ASP A 46 3.26 2.70 7.42
N SER A 47 2.15 1.95 7.45
CA SER A 47 1.54 1.47 8.70
C SER A 47 2.47 0.55 9.47
N ASP A 48 3.21 -0.33 8.79
CA ASP A 48 4.17 -1.23 9.43
C ASP A 48 5.33 -0.43 10.05
N HIS A 49 5.87 0.57 9.34
CA HIS A 49 6.92 1.44 9.87
C HIS A 49 6.45 2.25 11.08
N LYS A 50 5.20 2.75 11.07
CA LYS A 50 4.60 3.48 12.20
C LYS A 50 4.50 2.61 13.46
N ILE A 51 4.13 1.33 13.28
CA ILE A 51 4.08 0.35 14.37
C ILE A 51 5.49 0.04 14.89
N VAL A 52 6.42 -0.26 13.99
CA VAL A 52 7.81 -0.61 14.34
C VAL A 52 8.50 0.51 15.10
N ALA A 53 8.30 1.76 14.71
CA ALA A 53 8.87 2.92 15.39
C ALA A 53 8.40 3.06 16.85
N LYS A 54 7.17 2.63 17.18
CA LYS A 54 6.59 2.73 18.52
C LYS A 54 6.76 1.47 19.38
N HIS A 55 6.72 0.30 18.75
CA HIS A 55 6.55 -0.99 19.43
C HIS A 55 7.69 -1.98 19.17
N GLY A 56 8.65 -1.60 18.32
CA GLY A 56 9.76 -2.45 17.91
C GLY A 56 9.43 -3.42 16.77
N PRO A 57 10.36 -4.29 16.39
CA PRO A 57 10.24 -5.16 15.21
C PRO A 57 9.03 -6.08 15.25
N VAL A 58 8.33 -6.23 14.11
CA VAL A 58 7.14 -7.10 13.96
C VAL A 58 7.35 -8.51 14.50
N PRO A 59 8.47 -9.20 14.22
CA PRO A 59 8.69 -10.54 14.80
C PRO A 59 8.69 -10.57 16.32
N ARG A 60 9.21 -9.53 16.98
CA ARG A 60 9.21 -9.42 18.45
C ARG A 60 7.80 -9.20 18.98
N ILE A 61 6.97 -8.39 18.31
CA ILE A 61 5.58 -8.18 18.69
C ILE A 61 4.80 -9.48 18.60
N PHE A 62 4.95 -10.23 17.50
CA PHE A 62 4.32 -11.54 17.31
C PHE A 62 4.74 -12.55 18.39
N ALA A 63 6.03 -12.64 18.68
CA ALA A 63 6.55 -13.56 19.70
C ALA A 63 6.04 -13.21 21.12
N ALA A 64 5.95 -11.92 21.46
CA ALA A 64 5.60 -11.48 22.80
C ALA A 64 4.08 -11.42 23.04
N ARG A 65 3.27 -11.06 22.03
CA ARG A 65 1.84 -10.74 22.19
C ARG A 65 0.91 -11.35 21.13
N GLY A 66 1.47 -12.07 20.16
CA GLY A 66 0.71 -12.76 19.12
C GLY A 66 0.21 -11.85 17.98
N GLU A 67 -0.34 -12.49 16.93
CA GLU A 67 -0.84 -11.81 15.74
C GLU A 67 -2.03 -10.89 16.07
N HIS A 68 -2.95 -11.32 16.93
CA HIS A 68 -4.12 -10.52 17.27
C HIS A 68 -3.75 -9.13 17.80
N HIS A 69 -2.78 -9.07 18.72
CA HIS A 69 -2.31 -7.79 19.23
C HIS A 69 -1.67 -6.92 18.14
N PHE A 70 -0.88 -7.52 17.24
CA PHE A 70 -0.33 -6.79 16.10
C PHE A 70 -1.45 -6.18 15.22
N ARG A 71 -2.52 -6.93 14.95
CA ARG A 71 -3.67 -6.42 14.17
C ARG A 71 -4.38 -5.25 14.86
N GLN A 72 -4.47 -5.26 16.19
CA GLN A 72 -5.00 -4.10 16.94
C GLN A 72 -4.12 -2.86 16.78
N LEU A 73 -2.78 -3.03 16.83
CA LEU A 73 -1.84 -1.94 16.59
C LEU A 73 -1.92 -1.41 15.15
N GLU A 74 -2.08 -2.32 14.19
CA GLU A 74 -2.23 -1.99 12.77
C GLU A 74 -3.52 -1.17 12.52
N ALA A 75 -4.66 -1.64 13.00
CA ALA A 75 -5.93 -0.92 12.88
C ALA A 75 -5.85 0.48 13.55
N LYS A 76 -5.24 0.58 14.74
CA LYS A 76 -5.03 1.86 15.40
C LYS A 76 -4.12 2.79 14.60
N ALA A 77 -3.01 2.29 14.05
CA ALA A 77 -2.08 3.09 13.26
C ALA A 77 -2.73 3.65 11.98
N ILE A 78 -3.67 2.91 11.39
CA ILE A 78 -4.45 3.31 10.23
C ILE A 78 -5.51 4.35 10.63
N ALA A 79 -6.24 4.11 11.71
CA ALA A 79 -7.23 5.04 12.24
C ALA A 79 -6.59 6.40 12.58
N ASP A 80 -5.40 6.41 13.18
CA ASP A 80 -4.64 7.65 13.48
C ASP A 80 -4.37 8.51 12.22
N VAL A 81 -4.52 7.96 11.01
CA VAL A 81 -4.30 8.68 9.74
C VAL A 81 -5.63 9.00 9.05
N LEU A 82 -6.59 8.06 9.06
CA LEU A 82 -7.82 8.15 8.27
C LEU A 82 -9.06 8.54 9.07
N ASP A 83 -9.04 8.43 10.41
CA ASP A 83 -10.22 8.69 11.25
C ASP A 83 -10.37 10.19 11.56
N SER A 84 -10.47 10.98 10.49
CA SER A 84 -10.86 12.39 10.51
C SER A 84 -12.09 12.56 9.64
N PRO A 85 -13.02 13.47 9.95
CA PRO A 85 -14.14 13.78 9.06
C PRO A 85 -13.70 14.21 7.67
N ASP A 86 -12.55 14.90 7.58
CA ASP A 86 -11.92 15.36 6.35
C ASP A 86 -10.40 15.09 6.45
N PRO A 87 -9.96 13.86 6.15
CA PRO A 87 -8.55 13.51 6.26
C PRO A 87 -7.73 14.19 5.15
N ALA A 88 -6.67 14.88 5.55
CA ALA A 88 -5.77 15.55 4.61
C ALA A 88 -5.17 14.55 3.60
N PRO A 89 -4.92 14.97 2.34
CA PRO A 89 -4.27 14.13 1.35
C PRO A 89 -2.91 13.59 1.83
N VAL A 90 -2.74 12.29 1.75
CA VAL A 90 -1.53 11.56 2.17
C VAL A 90 -1.46 10.27 1.34
N VAL A 91 -0.27 9.76 1.08
CA VAL A 91 -0.11 8.40 0.56
C VAL A 91 0.17 7.45 1.72
N LEU A 92 -0.72 6.48 1.93
CA LEU A 92 -0.67 5.51 3.02
C LEU A 92 -0.46 4.09 2.47
N SER A 93 0.61 3.42 2.87
CA SER A 93 0.88 2.01 2.56
C SER A 93 0.42 1.12 3.71
N LEU A 94 -0.44 0.14 3.44
CA LEU A 94 -0.96 -0.77 4.45
C LEU A 94 -0.22 -2.11 4.47
N GLY A 95 -0.11 -2.70 5.66
CA GLY A 95 0.23 -4.11 5.80
C GLY A 95 -0.74 -5.01 5.04
N GLY A 96 -0.24 -6.12 4.45
CA GLY A 96 -1.07 -6.98 3.59
C GLY A 96 -2.25 -7.66 4.29
N GLY A 97 -2.33 -7.65 5.61
CA GLY A 97 -3.45 -8.19 6.39
C GLY A 97 -4.43 -7.16 6.91
N ALA A 98 -4.09 -5.88 6.83
CA ALA A 98 -4.88 -4.79 7.38
C ALA A 98 -6.33 -4.74 6.86
N VAL A 99 -6.52 -5.10 5.59
CA VAL A 99 -7.84 -5.12 4.93
C VAL A 99 -8.81 -6.19 5.48
N LEU A 100 -8.36 -7.08 6.36
CA LEU A 100 -9.23 -8.07 7.00
C LEU A 100 -9.99 -7.50 8.20
N ASP A 101 -9.55 -6.38 8.74
CA ASP A 101 -10.22 -5.68 9.83
C ASP A 101 -11.39 -4.85 9.30
N SER A 102 -12.57 -5.05 9.87
CA SER A 102 -13.79 -4.38 9.41
C SER A 102 -13.79 -2.87 9.67
N GLY A 103 -13.16 -2.42 10.76
CA GLY A 103 -13.00 -1.00 11.06
C GLY A 103 -12.10 -0.32 10.04
N THR A 104 -10.99 -0.97 9.68
CA THR A 104 -10.12 -0.52 8.59
C THR A 104 -10.88 -0.42 7.27
N GLN A 105 -11.71 -1.43 6.91
CA GLN A 105 -12.50 -1.38 5.67
C GLN A 105 -13.45 -0.17 5.64
N GLN A 106 -14.07 0.17 6.77
CA GLN A 106 -14.95 1.35 6.87
C GLN A 106 -14.18 2.67 6.65
N LEU A 107 -12.97 2.78 7.20
CA LEU A 107 -12.11 3.95 7.02
C LEU A 107 -11.65 4.11 5.57
N LEU A 108 -11.43 3.01 4.86
CA LEU A 108 -11.02 3.03 3.44
C LEU A 108 -12.06 3.70 2.52
N ALA A 109 -13.33 3.73 2.88
CA ALA A 109 -14.36 4.45 2.13
C ALA A 109 -14.13 5.98 2.04
N ARG A 110 -13.24 6.52 2.88
CA ARG A 110 -12.86 7.95 2.87
C ARG A 110 -11.60 8.24 2.05
N ALA A 111 -11.05 7.24 1.37
CA ALA A 111 -9.80 7.33 0.63
C ALA A 111 -9.97 6.83 -0.80
N THR A 112 -9.03 7.14 -1.68
CA THR A 112 -8.90 6.47 -2.97
C THR A 112 -8.00 5.24 -2.77
N VAL A 113 -8.59 4.06 -2.94
CA VAL A 113 -7.92 2.78 -2.64
C VAL A 113 -7.29 2.19 -3.89
N VAL A 114 -5.98 1.99 -3.85
CA VAL A 114 -5.18 1.42 -4.94
C VAL A 114 -4.75 0.00 -4.58
N PHE A 115 -5.22 -0.97 -5.32
CA PHE A 115 -4.77 -2.35 -5.21
C PHE A 115 -3.58 -2.61 -6.15
N LEU A 116 -2.42 -2.88 -5.58
CA LEU A 116 -1.26 -3.37 -6.33
C LEU A 116 -1.35 -4.89 -6.47
N ARG A 117 -1.61 -5.34 -7.69
CA ARG A 117 -1.68 -6.76 -8.04
C ARG A 117 -0.35 -7.23 -8.62
N ALA A 118 0.06 -8.43 -8.25
CA ALA A 118 1.21 -9.12 -8.82
C ALA A 118 0.96 -10.62 -8.93
N GLU A 119 1.53 -11.23 -9.96
CA GLU A 119 1.67 -12.67 -10.07
C GLU A 119 2.86 -13.15 -9.21
N LEU A 120 2.83 -14.43 -8.80
CA LEU A 120 3.87 -15.02 -7.97
C LEU A 120 5.28 -14.80 -8.54
N ASP A 121 5.47 -15.02 -9.83
CA ASP A 121 6.79 -14.92 -10.47
C ASP A 121 7.39 -13.51 -10.35
N THR A 122 6.56 -12.48 -10.38
CA THR A 122 6.99 -11.08 -10.19
C THR A 122 7.58 -10.83 -8.79
N VAL A 123 7.11 -11.55 -7.77
CA VAL A 123 7.48 -11.31 -6.36
C VAL A 123 8.32 -12.42 -5.75
N ARG A 124 8.48 -13.56 -6.45
CA ARG A 124 9.15 -14.77 -5.95
C ARG A 124 10.51 -14.50 -5.29
N GLU A 125 11.40 -13.79 -5.95
CA GLU A 125 12.71 -13.46 -5.38
C GLU A 125 12.60 -12.60 -4.11
N ARG A 126 11.64 -11.67 -4.07
CA ARG A 126 11.46 -10.76 -2.93
C ARG A 126 10.89 -11.47 -1.72
N ILE A 127 10.04 -12.48 -1.90
CA ILE A 127 9.48 -13.26 -0.80
C ILE A 127 10.48 -14.28 -0.26
N THR A 128 11.30 -14.88 -1.10
CA THR A 128 12.31 -15.87 -0.68
C THR A 128 13.51 -15.23 0.01
N ARG A 129 13.90 -14.00 -0.35
CA ARG A 129 15.01 -13.28 0.29
C ARG A 129 14.62 -12.56 1.59
N ASN A 130 13.33 -12.46 1.91
CA ASN A 130 12.86 -11.65 3.02
C ASN A 130 12.76 -12.43 4.32
N THR A 131 13.66 -12.14 5.28
CA THR A 131 13.73 -12.77 6.61
C THR A 131 12.91 -12.07 7.70
N GLY A 132 12.33 -10.88 7.42
CA GLY A 132 11.66 -10.04 8.42
C GLY A 132 10.15 -10.26 8.59
N ARG A 133 9.57 -11.29 7.93
CA ARG A 133 8.12 -11.53 7.94
C ARG A 133 7.78 -12.88 8.59
N PRO A 134 7.28 -12.88 9.85
CA PRO A 134 6.98 -14.12 10.58
C PRO A 134 6.06 -15.08 9.84
N LEU A 135 5.06 -14.54 9.10
CA LEU A 135 4.08 -15.34 8.36
C LEU A 135 4.67 -16.08 7.15
N LEU A 136 5.87 -15.73 6.69
CA LEU A 136 6.55 -16.37 5.55
C LEU A 136 7.69 -17.30 5.97
N ALA A 137 7.84 -17.61 7.27
CA ALA A 137 9.05 -18.26 7.80
C ALA A 137 9.26 -19.70 7.34
N ALA A 138 8.20 -20.52 7.20
CA ALA A 138 8.33 -21.94 6.91
C ALA A 138 8.40 -22.25 5.42
N ASP A 139 7.42 -21.80 4.65
CA ASP A 139 7.36 -21.91 3.17
C ASP A 139 6.87 -20.58 2.61
N PRO A 140 7.80 -19.71 2.20
CA PRO A 140 7.45 -18.38 1.72
C PRO A 140 6.53 -18.39 0.51
N VAL A 141 6.77 -19.29 -0.45
CA VAL A 141 6.03 -19.34 -1.72
C VAL A 141 4.61 -19.83 -1.49
N ALA A 142 4.44 -21.04 -0.92
CA ALA A 142 3.12 -21.61 -0.68
C ALA A 142 2.29 -20.73 0.28
N THR A 143 2.94 -20.13 1.28
CA THR A 143 2.25 -19.21 2.20
C THR A 143 1.80 -17.94 1.50
N TRP A 144 2.64 -17.37 0.63
CA TRP A 144 2.27 -16.19 -0.14
C TRP A 144 1.08 -16.48 -1.05
N GLU A 145 1.10 -17.59 -1.82
CA GLU A 145 0.01 -18.02 -2.71
C GLU A 145 -1.30 -18.19 -1.93
N ARG A 146 -1.26 -18.91 -0.81
CA ARG A 146 -2.43 -19.11 0.05
C ARG A 146 -2.99 -17.78 0.57
N LEU A 147 -2.14 -16.87 1.04
CA LEU A 147 -2.58 -15.57 1.54
C LEU A 147 -3.08 -14.66 0.41
N ALA A 148 -2.47 -14.70 -0.77
CA ALA A 148 -2.92 -13.96 -1.94
C ALA A 148 -4.29 -14.45 -2.42
N ALA A 149 -4.51 -15.77 -2.45
CA ALA A 149 -5.81 -16.35 -2.80
C ALA A 149 -6.93 -15.97 -1.83
N ILE A 150 -6.66 -16.01 -0.51
CA ILE A 150 -7.66 -15.65 0.52
C ILE A 150 -7.96 -14.15 0.51
N ARG A 151 -6.95 -13.29 0.36
CA ARG A 151 -7.08 -11.83 0.50
C ARG A 151 -7.39 -11.13 -0.82
N GLY A 152 -7.06 -11.76 -1.96
CA GLY A 152 -7.26 -11.20 -3.30
C GLY A 152 -8.68 -10.69 -3.55
N PRO A 153 -9.75 -11.47 -3.25
CA PRO A 153 -11.13 -11.01 -3.38
C PRO A 153 -11.44 -9.78 -2.51
N VAL A 154 -10.84 -9.68 -1.32
CA VAL A 154 -11.02 -8.53 -0.43
C VAL A 154 -10.34 -7.29 -1.01
N TYR A 155 -9.09 -7.42 -1.49
CA TYR A 155 -8.41 -6.31 -2.15
C TYR A 155 -9.20 -5.80 -3.36
N ALA A 156 -9.65 -6.72 -4.24
CA ALA A 156 -10.38 -6.36 -5.45
C ALA A 156 -11.71 -5.65 -5.14
N ARG A 157 -12.42 -6.08 -4.09
CA ARG A 157 -13.67 -5.45 -3.66
C ARG A 157 -13.49 -4.06 -3.09
N LEU A 158 -12.38 -3.81 -2.41
CA LEU A 158 -12.13 -2.54 -1.73
C LEU A 158 -11.46 -1.49 -2.64
N ALA A 159 -10.92 -1.90 -3.77
CA ALA A 159 -10.14 -1.06 -4.64
C ALA A 159 -10.98 -0.20 -5.58
N ASP A 160 -10.70 1.09 -5.65
CA ASP A 160 -11.17 1.98 -6.71
C ASP A 160 -10.30 1.81 -7.96
N ILE A 161 -9.00 1.55 -7.76
CA ILE A 161 -8.02 1.37 -8.83
C ILE A 161 -7.25 0.07 -8.60
N THR A 162 -7.12 -0.75 -9.66
CA THR A 162 -6.20 -1.91 -9.66
C THR A 162 -5.04 -1.64 -10.62
N LEU A 163 -3.81 -1.71 -10.09
CA LEU A 163 -2.58 -1.59 -10.87
C LEU A 163 -1.81 -2.90 -10.83
N ASP A 164 -1.64 -3.51 -12.00
CA ASP A 164 -0.75 -4.66 -12.17
C ASP A 164 0.70 -4.16 -12.21
N VAL A 165 1.53 -4.64 -11.26
CA VAL A 165 2.91 -4.18 -11.18
C VAL A 165 3.82 -4.87 -12.21
N GLY A 166 3.49 -6.10 -12.63
CA GLY A 166 4.25 -6.86 -13.65
C GLY A 166 5.76 -6.74 -13.47
N HIS A 167 6.48 -6.58 -14.58
CA HIS A 167 7.92 -6.35 -14.63
C HIS A 167 8.30 -4.86 -14.78
N SER A 168 7.36 -3.94 -14.64
CA SER A 168 7.60 -2.51 -14.77
C SER A 168 8.47 -1.97 -13.62
N ASN A 169 9.28 -0.96 -13.91
CA ASN A 169 10.02 -0.26 -12.87
C ASN A 169 9.14 0.75 -12.11
N VAL A 170 9.62 1.23 -10.96
CA VAL A 170 8.85 2.11 -10.07
C VAL A 170 8.43 3.41 -10.75
N PRO A 171 9.28 4.15 -11.49
CA PRO A 171 8.86 5.35 -12.21
C PRO A 171 7.70 5.11 -13.19
N GLN A 172 7.76 4.05 -13.99
CA GLN A 172 6.69 3.70 -14.94
C GLN A 172 5.37 3.37 -14.22
N LEU A 173 5.45 2.66 -13.09
CA LEU A 173 4.27 2.33 -12.28
C LEU A 173 3.64 3.59 -11.68
N VAL A 174 4.45 4.52 -11.19
CA VAL A 174 3.98 5.79 -10.63
C VAL A 174 3.33 6.65 -11.71
N GLU A 175 3.94 6.77 -12.88
CA GLU A 175 3.35 7.50 -14.01
C GLU A 175 1.98 6.95 -14.40
N ARG A 176 1.87 5.62 -14.57
CA ARG A 176 0.59 4.96 -14.86
C ARG A 176 -0.44 5.20 -13.75
N LEU A 177 0.01 5.12 -12.49
CA LEU A 177 -0.86 5.33 -11.34
C LEU A 177 -1.42 6.75 -11.27
N ILE A 178 -0.61 7.76 -11.58
CA ILE A 178 -1.06 9.16 -11.64
C ILE A 178 -2.14 9.34 -12.69
N HIS A 179 -1.99 8.74 -13.88
CA HIS A 179 -3.03 8.78 -14.91
C HIS A 179 -4.32 8.12 -14.47
N LEU A 180 -4.25 6.98 -13.78
CA LEU A 180 -5.43 6.28 -13.24
C LEU A 180 -6.12 7.09 -12.15
N LEU A 181 -5.36 7.69 -11.23
CA LEU A 181 -5.87 8.56 -10.17
C LEU A 181 -6.58 9.81 -10.74
N ALA A 182 -5.98 10.44 -11.74
CA ALA A 182 -6.60 11.58 -12.42
C ALA A 182 -7.89 11.21 -13.17
N ALA A 183 -7.97 10.00 -13.72
CA ALA A 183 -9.18 9.50 -14.37
C ALA A 183 -10.28 9.20 -13.36
N GLU A 184 -9.94 8.60 -12.19
CA GLU A 184 -10.89 8.26 -11.13
C GLU A 184 -11.48 9.52 -10.50
N SER A 185 -10.66 10.52 -10.18
CA SER A 185 -11.10 11.79 -9.62
C SER A 185 -12.10 12.53 -10.53
N ARG A 186 -11.98 12.38 -11.86
CA ARG A 186 -12.95 12.96 -12.81
C ARG A 186 -14.32 12.31 -12.77
N LYS A 187 -14.39 11.00 -12.47
CA LYS A 187 -15.68 10.28 -12.34
C LYS A 187 -16.44 10.69 -11.08
N GLU A 188 -15.73 10.98 -10.00
CA GLU A 188 -16.33 11.40 -8.72
C GLU A 188 -16.95 12.81 -8.79
N ASN A 189 -16.50 13.63 -9.74
CA ASN A 189 -16.97 15.01 -9.93
C ASN A 189 -18.09 15.16 -10.98
N LEU A 190 -18.60 14.04 -11.54
CA LEU A 190 -19.71 13.98 -12.49
C LEU A 190 -21.00 13.47 -11.84
#